data_8ca06c5451feb3f363e8f302e66c7884
#
_entry.id   8ca06c5451feb3f363e8f302e66c7884
#
_cell.length_a   1.000
_cell.length_b   1.000
_cell.length_c   1.000
_cell.angle_alpha   90.00
_cell.angle_beta   90.00
_cell.angle_gamma   90.00
#
_symmetry.space_group_name_H-M   'P 1'
#
loop_
_entity.id
_entity.type
_entity.pdbx_description
1 polymer ?
#
loop_
_entity_poly.entity_id
_entity_poly.type
_entity_poly.pdbx_seq_one_letter_code
_entity_poly.pdbx_strand_id
1 'polypeptide(L)'
;MASVIANLASGAAAGGGPRLIAGTGRDDVHLLVVMTSERGLAGGFNTNIVKLARTEIRRLQAAGKTVKILTIGKKGSDALKRLYGALIIGHIDRRGERTVTAESAASIAREITDRFDAAEFDVATLVFARFKNLLTQIPTAMQLIPARPPADAPSVDLQGARYIYEPDEQAILEALLPRYLSTQILSALLETEAGFQGAQMTAMDNATRNAGDMIRSLQLRYNRARQAQITKELIEIISGAEAL
;
A
#
# COMPACT_ATOMS: atom_id res chain seq x y z
N MET A 1 -6.67 -15.58 16.82
CA MET A 1 -5.61 -14.66 17.29
C MET A 1 -6.19 -13.28 17.60
N ALA A 2 -6.89 -12.60 16.69
CA ALA A 2 -7.47 -11.27 16.94
C ALA A 2 -8.43 -11.23 18.15
N SER A 3 -9.31 -12.22 18.33
CA SER A 3 -10.24 -12.32 19.47
C SER A 3 -9.51 -12.55 20.81
N VAL A 4 -8.46 -13.36 20.82
CA VAL A 4 -7.64 -13.59 22.01
C VAL A 4 -6.91 -12.31 22.42
N ILE A 5 -6.31 -11.62 21.46
CA ILE A 5 -5.64 -10.33 21.71
C ILE A 5 -6.64 -9.27 22.17
N ALA A 6 -7.86 -9.25 21.61
CA ALA A 6 -8.91 -8.32 22.03
C ALA A 6 -9.31 -8.54 23.52
N ASN A 7 -9.47 -9.80 23.92
CA ASN A 7 -9.80 -10.13 25.32
C ASN A 7 -8.66 -9.80 26.28
N LEU A 8 -7.40 -10.14 25.91
CA LEU A 8 -6.22 -9.85 26.71
C LEU A 8 -5.91 -8.34 26.77
N ALA A 9 -6.10 -7.61 25.64
CA ALA A 9 -5.86 -6.17 25.61
C ALA A 9 -6.86 -5.38 26.46
N SER A 10 -8.11 -5.85 26.59
CA SER A 10 -9.10 -5.22 27.48
C SER A 10 -8.71 -5.34 28.96
N GLY A 11 -8.06 -6.44 29.35
CA GLY A 11 -7.50 -6.64 30.69
C GLY A 11 -6.20 -5.84 30.92
N ALA A 12 -5.32 -5.81 29.93
CA ALA A 12 -4.02 -5.14 30.00
C ALA A 12 -4.11 -3.60 29.97
N ALA A 13 -5.15 -3.02 29.37
CA ALA A 13 -5.36 -1.57 29.34
C ALA A 13 -5.55 -0.95 30.74
N ALA A 14 -5.89 -1.77 31.75
CA ALA A 14 -6.13 -1.32 33.12
C ALA A 14 -4.87 -1.36 34.03
N GLY A 15 -3.74 -1.91 33.59
CA GLY A 15 -2.64 -2.11 34.54
C GLY A 15 -1.26 -2.52 34.00
N GLY A 16 -0.81 -2.08 32.83
CA GLY A 16 0.60 -2.25 32.45
C GLY A 16 0.90 -3.44 31.54
N GLY A 17 0.18 -3.57 30.43
CA GLY A 17 0.45 -4.56 29.40
C GLY A 17 1.76 -4.29 28.60
N PRO A 18 2.17 -5.23 27.72
CA PRO A 18 3.34 -5.07 26.87
C PRO A 18 3.31 -3.75 26.10
N ARG A 19 4.49 -3.14 25.92
CA ARG A 19 4.66 -1.81 25.27
C ARG A 19 4.00 -1.73 23.89
N LEU A 20 3.93 -2.83 23.16
CA LEU A 20 3.30 -2.89 21.83
C LEU A 20 1.78 -2.65 21.87
N ILE A 21 1.10 -2.86 23.01
CA ILE A 21 -0.33 -2.54 23.22
C ILE A 21 -0.46 -1.21 23.97
N ALA A 22 0.27 -1.06 25.08
CA ALA A 22 0.19 0.13 25.92
C ALA A 22 0.74 1.39 25.23
N GLY A 23 1.64 1.21 24.24
CA GLY A 23 2.38 2.31 23.62
C GLY A 23 3.51 2.82 24.53
N THR A 24 4.07 3.96 24.13
CA THR A 24 5.10 4.69 24.92
C THR A 24 4.48 5.66 25.93
N GLY A 25 3.15 5.85 25.92
CA GLY A 25 2.47 6.91 26.65
C GLY A 25 2.64 8.31 26.01
N ARG A 26 3.36 8.39 24.90
CA ARG A 26 3.58 9.61 24.10
C ARG A 26 2.91 9.47 22.74
N ASP A 27 2.71 10.60 22.10
CA ASP A 27 2.13 10.68 20.75
C ASP A 27 2.88 11.75 19.91
N ASP A 28 4.19 11.88 20.11
CA ASP A 28 4.99 12.96 19.52
C ASP A 28 5.61 12.57 18.20
N VAL A 29 6.05 11.32 18.05
CA VAL A 29 6.77 10.83 16.87
C VAL A 29 5.97 9.72 16.20
N HIS A 30 5.58 9.94 14.93
CA HIS A 30 4.82 8.99 14.13
C HIS A 30 5.65 8.37 13.02
N LEU A 31 5.67 7.05 12.93
CA LEU A 31 6.21 6.29 11.82
C LEU A 31 5.09 5.97 10.82
N LEU A 32 5.21 6.46 9.58
CA LEU A 32 4.36 6.05 8.48
C LEU A 32 5.08 4.98 7.65
N VAL A 33 4.55 3.77 7.64
CA VAL A 33 5.04 2.67 6.81
C VAL A 33 4.22 2.66 5.51
N VAL A 34 4.82 3.13 4.42
CA VAL A 34 4.12 3.31 3.14
C VAL A 34 4.44 2.15 2.22
N MET A 35 3.42 1.33 1.93
CA MET A 35 3.53 0.13 1.10
C MET A 35 3.03 0.42 -0.32
N THR A 36 3.90 0.26 -1.30
CA THR A 36 3.61 0.41 -2.73
C THR A 36 4.21 -0.74 -3.52
N SER A 37 3.92 -0.79 -4.82
CA SER A 37 4.55 -1.77 -5.69
C SER A 37 5.99 -1.38 -6.08
N GLU A 38 6.75 -2.38 -6.51
CA GLU A 38 8.09 -2.18 -7.09
C GLU A 38 8.01 -1.65 -8.54
N ARG A 39 6.96 -2.02 -9.26
CA ARG A 39 6.77 -1.73 -10.68
C ARG A 39 5.69 -0.68 -10.89
N GLY A 40 5.65 -0.12 -12.10
CA GLY A 40 4.62 0.81 -12.55
C GLY A 40 3.59 0.16 -13.46
N LEU A 41 2.96 0.97 -14.30
CA LEU A 41 1.96 0.57 -15.28
C LEU A 41 0.68 -0.03 -14.67
N ALA A 42 0.33 0.43 -13.49
CA ALA A 42 -0.88 0.06 -12.75
C ALA A 42 -1.83 1.26 -12.56
N GLY A 43 -1.93 2.13 -13.58
CA GLY A 43 -2.78 3.31 -13.52
C GLY A 43 -2.48 4.22 -12.32
N GLY A 44 -3.51 4.58 -11.56
CA GLY A 44 -3.41 5.43 -10.37
C GLY A 44 -3.04 4.73 -9.07
N PHE A 45 -2.79 3.41 -9.07
CA PHE A 45 -2.60 2.60 -7.87
C PHE A 45 -1.58 3.20 -6.88
N ASN A 46 -0.33 3.34 -7.29
CA ASN A 46 0.73 3.89 -6.43
C ASN A 46 0.48 5.36 -6.08
N THR A 47 -0.03 6.13 -7.04
CA THR A 47 -0.32 7.56 -6.85
C THR A 47 -1.37 7.78 -5.76
N ASN A 48 -2.38 6.92 -5.68
CA ASN A 48 -3.44 7.03 -4.67
C ASN A 48 -2.92 6.70 -3.26
N ILE A 49 -2.05 5.68 -3.11
CA ILE A 49 -1.40 5.37 -1.83
C ILE A 49 -0.51 6.54 -1.39
N VAL A 50 0.31 7.06 -2.31
CA VAL A 50 1.20 8.21 -2.02
C VAL A 50 0.38 9.46 -1.68
N LYS A 51 -0.77 9.68 -2.33
CA LYS A 51 -1.67 10.79 -2.02
C LYS A 51 -2.19 10.69 -0.58
N LEU A 52 -2.63 9.49 -0.16
CA LEU A 52 -3.05 9.26 1.22
C LEU A 52 -1.89 9.49 2.20
N ALA A 53 -0.70 8.92 1.92
CA ALA A 53 0.49 9.14 2.74
C ALA A 53 0.82 10.63 2.91
N ARG A 54 0.77 11.41 1.84
CA ARG A 54 0.97 12.88 1.89
C ARG A 54 -0.09 13.59 2.73
N THR A 55 -1.33 13.14 2.67
CA THR A 55 -2.42 13.69 3.50
C THR A 55 -2.15 13.42 4.98
N GLU A 56 -1.75 12.20 5.34
CA GLU A 56 -1.41 11.84 6.71
C GLU A 56 -0.17 12.59 7.22
N ILE A 57 0.88 12.74 6.40
CA ILE A 57 2.07 13.53 6.75
C ILE A 57 1.65 14.97 7.10
N ARG A 58 0.86 15.62 6.24
CA ARG A 58 0.42 16.99 6.47
C ARG A 58 -0.47 17.11 7.71
N ARG A 59 -1.37 16.16 7.92
CA ARG A 59 -2.24 16.11 9.09
C ARG A 59 -1.43 16.04 10.39
N LEU A 60 -0.44 15.16 10.43
CA LEU A 60 0.43 14.98 11.60
C LEU A 60 1.32 16.20 11.83
N GLN A 61 1.93 16.76 10.78
CA GLN A 61 2.75 17.98 10.88
C GLN A 61 1.92 19.18 11.33
N ALA A 62 0.69 19.34 10.83
CA ALA A 62 -0.22 20.39 11.28
C ALA A 62 -0.63 20.25 12.76
N ALA A 63 -0.63 19.01 13.28
CA ALA A 63 -0.83 18.72 14.70
C ALA A 63 0.45 18.87 15.54
N GLY A 64 1.56 19.39 14.97
CA GLY A 64 2.84 19.57 15.66
C GLY A 64 3.62 18.28 15.89
N LYS A 65 3.26 17.16 15.23
CA LYS A 65 3.92 15.86 15.41
C LYS A 65 5.13 15.71 14.49
N THR A 66 6.13 15.01 14.96
CA THR A 66 7.27 14.59 14.16
C THR A 66 6.90 13.37 13.32
N VAL A 67 7.19 13.41 12.02
CA VAL A 67 6.88 12.30 11.11
C VAL A 67 8.17 11.67 10.62
N LYS A 68 8.24 10.34 10.70
CA LYS A 68 9.25 9.49 10.08
C LYS A 68 8.57 8.58 9.06
N ILE A 69 9.27 8.24 7.99
CA ILE A 69 8.71 7.44 6.90
C ILE A 69 9.61 6.23 6.65
N LEU A 70 9.01 5.04 6.67
CA LEU A 70 9.60 3.80 6.16
C LEU A 70 8.87 3.43 4.88
N THR A 71 9.58 3.31 3.77
CA THR A 71 8.98 2.97 2.49
C THR A 71 9.21 1.50 2.15
N ILE A 72 8.16 0.82 1.72
CA ILE A 72 8.20 -0.54 1.17
C ILE A 72 7.75 -0.44 -0.28
N GLY A 73 8.62 -0.85 -1.20
CA GLY A 73 8.38 -0.72 -2.64
C GLY A 73 8.92 0.60 -3.23
N LYS A 74 9.55 0.45 -4.39
CA LYS A 74 10.28 1.53 -5.07
C LYS A 74 9.41 2.71 -5.45
N LYS A 75 8.17 2.47 -5.92
CA LYS A 75 7.31 3.55 -6.47
C LYS A 75 6.89 4.57 -5.41
N GLY A 76 6.66 4.13 -4.18
CA GLY A 76 6.39 5.03 -3.05
C GLY A 76 7.62 5.82 -2.64
N SER A 77 8.77 5.16 -2.55
CA SER A 77 10.05 5.80 -2.24
C SER A 77 10.38 6.90 -3.24
N ASP A 78 10.36 6.60 -4.56
CA ASP A 78 10.65 7.57 -5.61
C ASP A 78 9.71 8.79 -5.56
N ALA A 79 8.41 8.55 -5.31
CA ALA A 79 7.39 9.59 -5.28
C ALA A 79 7.46 10.49 -4.03
N LEU A 80 7.87 9.93 -2.89
CA LEU A 80 7.98 10.66 -1.63
C LEU A 80 9.33 11.36 -1.47
N LYS A 81 10.40 10.79 -2.02
CA LYS A 81 11.78 11.28 -1.86
C LYS A 81 11.93 12.75 -2.26
N ARG A 82 11.25 13.19 -3.32
CA ARG A 82 11.38 14.56 -3.82
C ARG A 82 10.89 15.62 -2.82
N LEU A 83 9.84 15.34 -2.05
CA LEU A 83 9.23 16.32 -1.14
C LEU A 83 9.50 16.02 0.34
N TYR A 84 9.70 14.77 0.68
CA TYR A 84 9.80 14.28 2.05
C TYR A 84 11.03 13.41 2.27
N GLY A 85 12.08 13.57 1.44
CA GLY A 85 13.32 12.79 1.52
C GLY A 85 13.98 12.82 2.89
N ALA A 86 13.96 13.98 3.56
CA ALA A 86 14.52 14.14 4.90
C ALA A 86 13.74 13.38 6.01
N LEU A 87 12.49 12.99 5.74
CA LEU A 87 11.66 12.23 6.67
C LEU A 87 11.79 10.72 6.47
N ILE A 88 12.39 10.27 5.35
CA ILE A 88 12.56 8.85 5.03
C ILE A 88 13.74 8.31 5.82
N ILE A 89 13.44 7.44 6.79
CA ILE A 89 14.45 6.81 7.66
C ILE A 89 14.92 5.45 7.15
N GLY A 90 14.19 4.86 6.18
CA GLY A 90 14.51 3.57 5.59
C GLY A 90 13.71 3.26 4.35
N HIS A 91 14.24 2.30 3.57
CA HIS A 91 13.59 1.76 2.38
C HIS A 91 13.81 0.26 2.29
N ILE A 92 12.73 -0.48 2.20
CA ILE A 92 12.74 -1.93 2.03
C ILE A 92 12.48 -2.23 0.56
N ASP A 93 13.49 -2.77 -0.11
CA ASP A 93 13.44 -3.16 -1.51
C ASP A 93 13.02 -4.64 -1.63
N ARG A 94 11.97 -4.90 -2.40
CA ARG A 94 11.41 -6.23 -2.62
C ARG A 94 11.58 -6.73 -4.05
N ARG A 95 12.43 -6.10 -4.86
CA ARG A 95 12.63 -6.47 -6.28
C ARG A 95 13.14 -7.90 -6.48
N GLY A 96 13.85 -8.45 -5.52
CA GLY A 96 14.32 -9.84 -5.53
C GLY A 96 13.26 -10.87 -5.14
N GLU A 97 12.15 -10.46 -4.54
CA GLU A 97 11.07 -11.35 -4.11
C GLU A 97 10.07 -11.56 -5.25
N ARG A 98 9.84 -12.85 -5.61
CA ARG A 98 8.82 -13.21 -6.61
C ARG A 98 7.41 -13.21 -6.02
N THR A 99 7.29 -13.55 -4.75
CA THR A 99 6.03 -13.67 -4.01
C THR A 99 6.19 -13.10 -2.61
N VAL A 100 5.09 -12.62 -2.05
CA VAL A 100 5.01 -12.22 -0.64
C VAL A 100 5.07 -13.47 0.23
N THR A 101 6.01 -13.52 1.16
CA THR A 101 6.15 -14.65 2.10
C THR A 101 5.92 -14.20 3.54
N ALA A 102 5.56 -15.15 4.41
CA ALA A 102 5.45 -14.87 5.84
C ALA A 102 6.80 -14.45 6.46
N GLU A 103 7.91 -14.94 5.88
CA GLU A 103 9.25 -14.60 6.33
C GLU A 103 9.61 -13.14 6.02
N SER A 104 9.28 -12.65 4.81
CA SER A 104 9.49 -11.25 4.47
C SER A 104 8.63 -10.32 5.35
N ALA A 105 7.38 -10.69 5.63
CA ALA A 105 6.54 -9.95 6.55
C ALA A 105 7.09 -9.95 8.00
N ALA A 106 7.62 -11.09 8.46
CA ALA A 106 8.23 -11.20 9.78
C ALA A 106 9.54 -10.38 9.89
N SER A 107 10.31 -10.28 8.81
CA SER A 107 11.51 -9.43 8.77
C SER A 107 11.14 -7.94 8.88
N ILE A 108 10.12 -7.51 8.14
CA ILE A 108 9.60 -6.14 8.22
C ILE A 108 9.03 -5.84 9.62
N ALA A 109 8.28 -6.80 10.20
CA ALA A 109 7.74 -6.66 11.55
C ALA A 109 8.87 -6.47 12.57
N ARG A 110 9.94 -7.26 12.49
CA ARG A 110 11.12 -7.12 13.36
C ARG A 110 11.77 -5.76 13.21
N GLU A 111 12.03 -5.28 11.99
CA GLU A 111 12.62 -3.96 11.78
C GLU A 111 11.78 -2.85 12.42
N ILE A 112 10.45 -2.92 12.32
CA ILE A 112 9.54 -1.95 12.94
C ILE A 112 9.58 -2.07 14.46
N THR A 113 9.57 -3.30 15.01
CA THR A 113 9.61 -3.54 16.46
C THR A 113 10.94 -3.11 17.07
N ASP A 114 12.08 -3.44 16.44
CA ASP A 114 13.40 -3.04 16.90
C ASP A 114 13.54 -1.51 17.00
N ARG A 115 13.01 -0.78 16.01
CA ARG A 115 12.99 0.70 16.04
C ARG A 115 12.04 1.25 17.10
N PHE A 116 10.93 0.55 17.39
CA PHE A 116 10.02 0.92 18.45
C PHE A 116 10.67 0.72 19.83
N ASP A 117 11.38 -0.40 20.02
CA ASP A 117 12.10 -0.69 21.26
C ASP A 117 13.27 0.28 21.48
N ALA A 118 13.90 0.74 20.40
CA ALA A 118 14.88 1.82 20.41
C ALA A 118 14.27 3.23 20.64
N ALA A 119 12.95 3.32 20.88
CA ALA A 119 12.21 4.57 21.09
C ALA A 119 12.37 5.58 19.93
N GLU A 120 12.51 5.10 18.69
CA GLU A 120 12.62 5.97 17.53
C GLU A 120 11.28 6.62 17.17
N PHE A 121 10.16 6.05 17.57
CA PHE A 121 8.80 6.57 17.36
C PHE A 121 7.82 6.07 18.43
N ASP A 122 6.66 6.72 18.53
CA ASP A 122 5.60 6.39 19.48
C ASP A 122 4.46 5.62 18.83
N VAL A 123 4.09 6.01 17.60
CA VAL A 123 2.96 5.45 16.86
C VAL A 123 3.42 5.01 15.47
N ALA A 124 3.06 3.80 15.06
CA ALA A 124 3.26 3.31 13.70
C ALA A 124 1.94 3.14 12.97
N THR A 125 1.87 3.65 11.73
CA THR A 125 0.69 3.54 10.86
C THR A 125 1.11 2.95 9.52
N LEU A 126 0.43 1.88 9.08
CA LEU A 126 0.55 1.32 7.73
C LEU A 126 -0.30 2.13 6.76
N VAL A 127 0.27 2.52 5.63
CA VAL A 127 -0.44 3.15 4.52
C VAL A 127 -0.30 2.23 3.31
N PHE A 128 -1.39 1.61 2.90
CA PHE A 128 -1.40 0.58 1.87
C PHE A 128 -2.70 0.65 1.05
N ALA A 129 -2.88 -0.23 0.05
CA ALA A 129 -4.12 -0.35 -0.69
C ALA A 129 -4.85 -1.63 -0.27
N ARG A 130 -6.03 -1.48 0.35
CA ARG A 130 -6.92 -2.60 0.62
C ARG A 130 -7.54 -3.09 -0.67
N PHE A 131 -7.43 -4.38 -0.94
CA PHE A 131 -8.04 -5.02 -2.09
C PHE A 131 -9.52 -5.30 -1.86
N LYS A 132 -10.40 -4.62 -2.60
CA LYS A 132 -11.84 -4.91 -2.58
C LYS A 132 -12.23 -5.83 -3.73
N ASN A 133 -11.78 -5.50 -4.94
CA ASN A 133 -11.94 -6.28 -6.17
C ASN A 133 -10.96 -5.78 -7.23
N LEU A 134 -10.94 -6.40 -8.40
CA LEU A 134 -10.04 -6.06 -9.51
C LEU A 134 -10.12 -4.58 -9.96
N LEU A 135 -11.30 -3.98 -9.87
CA LEU A 135 -11.52 -2.60 -10.30
C LEU A 135 -11.31 -1.58 -9.17
N THR A 136 -11.38 -2.01 -7.91
CA THR A 136 -11.39 -1.10 -6.76
C THR A 136 -10.36 -1.52 -5.73
N GLN A 137 -9.36 -0.67 -5.56
CA GLN A 137 -8.37 -0.74 -4.49
C GLN A 137 -8.50 0.52 -3.65
N ILE A 138 -8.66 0.35 -2.33
CA ILE A 138 -8.96 1.45 -1.41
C ILE A 138 -7.68 1.81 -0.63
N PRO A 139 -7.08 2.99 -0.86
CA PRO A 139 -5.99 3.46 -0.02
C PRO A 139 -6.46 3.54 1.43
N THR A 140 -5.73 2.88 2.32
CA THR A 140 -6.11 2.72 3.72
C THR A 140 -4.93 3.06 4.61
N ALA A 141 -5.20 3.79 5.69
CA ALA A 141 -4.26 4.00 6.79
C ALA A 141 -4.74 3.18 7.99
N MET A 142 -3.89 2.30 8.49
CA MET A 142 -4.19 1.41 9.61
C MET A 142 -3.10 1.54 10.68
N GLN A 143 -3.50 1.85 11.90
CA GLN A 143 -2.56 1.91 13.01
C GLN A 143 -2.05 0.50 13.33
N LEU A 144 -0.72 0.37 13.41
CA LEU A 144 -0.03 -0.88 13.72
C LEU A 144 0.46 -0.93 15.17
N ILE A 145 1.05 0.16 15.65
CA ILE A 145 1.55 0.33 17.01
C ILE A 145 1.04 1.68 17.54
N PRO A 146 0.48 1.74 18.75
CA PRO A 146 0.06 0.63 19.60
C PRO A 146 -0.94 -0.29 18.90
N ALA A 147 -0.78 -1.61 19.12
CA ALA A 147 -1.64 -2.61 18.51
C ALA A 147 -3.06 -2.47 19.05
N ARG A 148 -4.00 -2.19 18.17
CA ARG A 148 -5.43 -2.15 18.51
C ARG A 148 -6.10 -3.40 17.95
N PRO A 149 -6.84 -4.14 18.77
CA PRO A 149 -7.67 -5.21 18.24
C PRO A 149 -8.68 -4.62 17.25
N PRO A 150 -9.03 -5.35 16.18
CA PRO A 150 -10.05 -4.90 15.24
C PRO A 150 -11.36 -4.65 16.00
N ALA A 151 -12.06 -3.55 15.67
CA ALA A 151 -13.36 -3.22 16.27
C ALA A 151 -14.41 -4.33 16.02
N ASP A 152 -14.25 -5.08 14.93
CA ASP A 152 -15.10 -6.20 14.53
C ASP A 152 -14.58 -7.56 15.04
N ALA A 153 -13.62 -7.59 15.99
CA ALA A 153 -13.17 -8.85 16.56
C ALA A 153 -14.36 -9.53 17.24
N PRO A 154 -14.71 -10.78 16.85
CA PRO A 154 -15.84 -11.46 17.46
C PRO A 154 -15.58 -11.58 18.97
N SER A 155 -16.43 -10.92 19.77
CA SER A 155 -16.46 -11.15 21.19
C SER A 155 -16.96 -12.59 21.40
N VAL A 156 -16.10 -13.44 21.92
CA VAL A 156 -16.56 -14.78 22.34
C VAL A 156 -17.36 -14.58 23.61
N ASP A 157 -18.66 -14.79 23.54
CA ASP A 157 -19.49 -14.86 24.73
C ASP A 157 -19.13 -16.13 25.50
N LEU A 158 -18.39 -15.93 26.57
CA LEU A 158 -17.89 -17.01 27.42
C LEU A 158 -18.96 -17.51 28.41
N GLN A 159 -20.20 -16.95 28.40
CA GLN A 159 -21.27 -17.34 29.30
C GLN A 159 -20.84 -17.41 30.77
N GLY A 160 -19.95 -16.50 31.20
CA GLY A 160 -19.38 -16.46 32.55
C GLY A 160 -18.13 -17.32 32.76
N ALA A 161 -17.68 -18.10 31.78
CA ALA A 161 -16.39 -18.77 31.84
C ALA A 161 -15.25 -17.76 31.70
N ARG A 162 -14.09 -18.06 32.27
CA ARG A 162 -12.85 -17.29 32.12
C ARG A 162 -11.79 -18.15 31.48
N TYR A 163 -10.99 -17.57 30.57
CA TYR A 163 -9.80 -18.24 30.08
C TYR A 163 -8.79 -18.38 31.23
N ILE A 164 -8.21 -19.56 31.36
CA ILE A 164 -7.04 -19.79 32.19
C ILE A 164 -5.83 -19.67 31.28
N TYR A 165 -4.91 -18.77 31.61
CA TYR A 165 -3.70 -18.52 30.83
C TYR A 165 -2.51 -19.20 31.50
N GLU A 166 -1.75 -19.99 30.75
CA GLU A 166 -0.52 -20.64 31.22
C GLU A 166 0.66 -20.23 30.31
N PRO A 167 1.78 -19.74 30.85
CA PRO A 167 2.08 -19.55 32.27
C PRO A 167 1.35 -18.33 32.89
N ASP A 168 1.19 -17.23 32.16
CA ASP A 168 0.50 -15.99 32.56
C ASP A 168 0.09 -15.17 31.34
N GLU A 169 -0.80 -14.19 31.54
CA GLU A 169 -1.32 -13.33 30.47
C GLU A 169 -0.22 -12.50 29.78
N GLN A 170 0.76 -12.02 30.52
CA GLN A 170 1.82 -11.17 29.99
C GLN A 170 2.76 -11.95 29.08
N ALA A 171 3.19 -13.13 29.50
CA ALA A 171 4.06 -13.99 28.70
C ALA A 171 3.40 -14.41 27.38
N ILE A 172 2.10 -14.71 27.42
CA ILE A 172 1.32 -15.03 26.21
C ILE A 172 1.24 -13.82 25.29
N LEU A 173 0.96 -12.62 25.80
CA LEU A 173 0.90 -11.40 25.01
C LEU A 173 2.26 -11.08 24.37
N GLU A 174 3.36 -11.18 25.12
CA GLU A 174 4.70 -10.96 24.61
C GLU A 174 5.07 -11.91 23.46
N ALA A 175 4.59 -13.16 23.52
CA ALA A 175 4.80 -14.14 22.45
C ALA A 175 3.87 -13.94 21.23
N LEU A 176 2.61 -13.49 21.45
CA LEU A 176 1.61 -13.36 20.40
C LEU A 176 1.71 -12.03 19.64
N LEU A 177 2.09 -10.94 20.30
CA LEU A 177 2.09 -9.61 19.68
C LEU A 177 3.02 -9.49 18.45
N PRO A 178 4.26 -9.98 18.48
CA PRO A 178 5.11 -9.95 17.28
C PRO A 178 4.50 -10.74 16.11
N ARG A 179 3.86 -11.87 16.41
CA ARG A 179 3.15 -12.69 15.41
C ARG A 179 1.92 -11.98 14.85
N TYR A 180 1.20 -11.26 15.70
CA TYR A 180 0.06 -10.45 15.28
C TYR A 180 0.50 -9.33 14.35
N LEU A 181 1.52 -8.56 14.70
CA LEU A 181 2.08 -7.51 13.86
C LEU A 181 2.55 -8.06 12.50
N SER A 182 3.28 -9.17 12.52
CA SER A 182 3.72 -9.87 11.31
C SER A 182 2.53 -10.29 10.43
N THR A 183 1.43 -10.77 11.01
CA THR A 183 0.22 -11.14 10.29
C THR A 183 -0.48 -9.92 9.67
N GLN A 184 -0.55 -8.78 10.38
CA GLN A 184 -1.11 -7.54 9.84
C GLN A 184 -0.28 -7.01 8.66
N ILE A 185 1.03 -7.05 8.78
CA ILE A 185 1.96 -6.66 7.70
C ILE A 185 1.82 -7.61 6.51
N LEU A 186 1.75 -8.92 6.75
CA LEU A 186 1.54 -9.92 5.70
C LEU A 186 0.23 -9.67 4.93
N SER A 187 -0.87 -9.45 5.66
CA SER A 187 -2.15 -9.12 5.05
C SER A 187 -2.07 -7.85 4.19
N ALA A 188 -1.48 -6.79 4.71
CA ALA A 188 -1.32 -5.53 3.98
C ALA A 188 -0.43 -5.68 2.72
N LEU A 189 0.63 -6.50 2.80
CA LEU A 189 1.49 -6.81 1.66
C LEU A 189 0.74 -7.60 0.59
N LEU A 190 -0.01 -8.64 0.98
CA LEU A 190 -0.80 -9.46 0.06
C LEU A 190 -1.92 -8.65 -0.61
N GLU A 191 -2.62 -7.80 0.15
CA GLU A 191 -3.63 -6.90 -0.38
C GLU A 191 -3.05 -5.88 -1.35
N THR A 192 -1.88 -5.32 -1.03
CA THR A 192 -1.15 -4.40 -1.92
C THR A 192 -0.71 -5.09 -3.20
N GLU A 193 -0.19 -6.31 -3.11
CA GLU A 193 0.23 -7.09 -4.28
C GLU A 193 -0.97 -7.47 -5.17
N ALA A 194 -2.04 -8.02 -4.57
CA ALA A 194 -3.27 -8.34 -5.30
C ALA A 194 -3.89 -7.09 -5.95
N GLY A 195 -3.90 -5.97 -5.22
CA GLY A 195 -4.38 -4.69 -5.73
C GLY A 195 -3.54 -4.15 -6.89
N PHE A 196 -2.22 -4.30 -6.80
CA PHE A 196 -1.31 -3.93 -7.90
C PHE A 196 -1.58 -4.76 -9.15
N GLN A 197 -1.68 -6.10 -9.04
CA GLN A 197 -1.96 -6.97 -10.18
C GLN A 197 -3.31 -6.65 -10.82
N GLY A 198 -4.36 -6.44 -10.02
CA GLY A 198 -5.68 -6.03 -10.52
C GLY A 198 -5.66 -4.69 -11.23
N ALA A 199 -5.00 -3.69 -10.66
CA ALA A 199 -4.85 -2.36 -11.27
C ALA A 199 -4.01 -2.41 -12.56
N GLN A 200 -2.97 -3.24 -12.59
CA GLN A 200 -2.15 -3.44 -13.79
C GLN A 200 -2.96 -4.09 -14.91
N MET A 201 -3.71 -5.15 -14.62
CA MET A 201 -4.59 -5.80 -15.60
C MET A 201 -5.57 -4.80 -16.22
N THR A 202 -6.26 -4.02 -15.40
CA THR A 202 -7.21 -3.00 -15.85
C THR A 202 -6.54 -1.91 -16.69
N ALA A 203 -5.35 -1.46 -16.28
CA ALA A 203 -4.59 -0.45 -17.02
C ALA A 203 -4.13 -0.96 -18.39
N MET A 204 -3.70 -2.22 -18.49
CA MET A 204 -3.27 -2.84 -19.75
C MET A 204 -4.44 -3.09 -20.68
N ASP A 205 -5.61 -3.51 -20.18
CA ASP A 205 -6.82 -3.67 -20.97
C ASP A 205 -7.26 -2.32 -21.60
N ASN A 206 -7.28 -1.26 -20.79
CA ASN A 206 -7.57 0.08 -21.28
C ASN A 206 -6.54 0.56 -22.33
N ALA A 207 -5.26 0.30 -22.12
CA ALA A 207 -4.20 0.64 -23.05
C ALA A 207 -4.37 -0.10 -24.40
N THR A 208 -4.73 -1.39 -24.36
CA THR A 208 -4.99 -2.20 -25.54
C THR A 208 -6.17 -1.68 -26.36
N ARG A 209 -7.28 -1.32 -25.69
CA ARG A 209 -8.43 -0.72 -26.35
C ARG A 209 -8.08 0.62 -27.01
N ASN A 210 -7.41 1.51 -26.28
CA ASN A 210 -6.99 2.81 -26.81
C ASN A 210 -6.03 2.67 -27.99
N ALA A 211 -5.11 1.71 -27.96
CA ALA A 211 -4.23 1.41 -29.09
C ALA A 211 -5.01 0.93 -30.32
N GLY A 212 -6.00 0.06 -30.14
CA GLY A 212 -6.91 -0.38 -31.23
C GLY A 212 -7.67 0.76 -31.86
N ASP A 213 -8.19 1.70 -31.07
CA ASP A 213 -8.89 2.88 -31.57
C ASP A 213 -7.94 3.81 -32.38
N MET A 214 -6.72 3.98 -31.86
CA MET A 214 -5.70 4.78 -32.55
C MET A 214 -5.30 4.14 -33.89
N ILE A 215 -5.10 2.82 -33.95
CA ILE A 215 -4.79 2.10 -35.18
C ILE A 215 -5.92 2.30 -36.21
N ARG A 216 -7.18 2.14 -35.81
CA ARG A 216 -8.34 2.38 -36.70
C ARG A 216 -8.35 3.82 -37.26
N SER A 217 -8.13 4.80 -36.38
CA SER A 217 -8.06 6.21 -36.80
C SER A 217 -6.93 6.48 -37.80
N LEU A 218 -5.75 5.92 -37.54
CA LEU A 218 -4.58 6.06 -38.43
C LEU A 218 -4.81 5.37 -39.77
N GLN A 219 -5.44 4.20 -39.81
CA GLN A 219 -5.82 3.52 -41.08
C GLN A 219 -6.76 4.35 -41.92
N LEU A 220 -7.76 4.98 -41.30
CA LEU A 220 -8.68 5.87 -42.04
C LEU A 220 -7.95 7.09 -42.59
N ARG A 221 -7.07 7.71 -41.83
CA ARG A 221 -6.23 8.84 -42.29
C ARG A 221 -5.32 8.43 -43.45
N TYR A 222 -4.66 7.28 -43.31
CA TYR A 222 -3.78 6.74 -44.34
C TYR A 222 -4.55 6.49 -45.66
N ASN A 223 -5.71 5.81 -45.58
CA ASN A 223 -6.52 5.53 -46.76
C ASN A 223 -7.00 6.81 -47.44
N ARG A 224 -7.42 7.83 -46.68
CA ARG A 224 -7.80 9.14 -47.23
C ARG A 224 -6.61 9.83 -47.91
N ALA A 225 -5.45 9.85 -47.26
CA ALA A 225 -4.24 10.45 -47.83
C ALA A 225 -3.80 9.72 -49.10
N ARG A 226 -3.85 8.38 -49.11
CA ARG A 226 -3.56 7.57 -50.31
C ARG A 226 -4.50 7.87 -51.45
N GLN A 227 -5.82 7.93 -51.18
CA GLN A 227 -6.82 8.26 -52.21
C GLN A 227 -6.60 9.68 -52.78
N ALA A 228 -6.33 10.65 -51.91
CA ALA A 228 -6.03 12.02 -52.35
C ALA A 228 -4.77 12.09 -53.21
N GLN A 229 -3.73 11.33 -52.86
CA GLN A 229 -2.49 11.26 -53.63
C GLN A 229 -2.73 10.61 -55.01
N ILE A 230 -3.46 9.47 -55.07
CA ILE A 230 -3.82 8.81 -56.33
C ILE A 230 -4.64 9.76 -57.20
N THR A 231 -5.63 10.46 -56.61
CA THR A 231 -6.46 11.42 -57.37
C THR A 231 -5.62 12.56 -57.91
N LYS A 232 -4.68 13.09 -57.14
CA LYS A 232 -3.77 14.14 -57.60
C LYS A 232 -2.91 13.67 -58.78
N GLU A 233 -2.31 12.49 -58.69
CA GLU A 233 -1.49 11.90 -59.76
C GLU A 233 -2.33 11.66 -61.03
N LEU A 234 -3.59 11.18 -60.90
CA LEU A 234 -4.50 11.04 -62.03
C LEU A 234 -4.81 12.38 -62.70
N ILE A 235 -5.09 13.42 -61.92
CA ILE A 235 -5.34 14.78 -62.47
C ILE A 235 -4.11 15.31 -63.19
N GLU A 236 -2.91 15.12 -62.63
CA GLU A 236 -1.65 15.54 -63.27
C GLU A 236 -1.42 14.82 -64.60
N ILE A 237 -1.71 13.51 -64.69
CA ILE A 237 -1.60 12.73 -65.92
C ILE A 237 -2.63 13.21 -67.00
N ILE A 238 -3.89 13.41 -66.63
CA ILE A 238 -4.94 13.86 -67.51
C ILE A 238 -4.62 15.27 -68.01
N SER A 239 -4.27 16.19 -67.18
CA SER A 239 -3.90 17.56 -67.56
C SER A 239 -2.66 17.61 -68.49
N GLY A 240 -1.68 16.71 -68.22
CA GLY A 240 -0.52 16.57 -69.14
C GLY A 240 -0.85 16.01 -70.48
N ALA A 241 -1.86 15.10 -70.56
CA ALA A 241 -2.33 14.55 -71.85
C ALA A 241 -3.19 15.54 -72.67
N GLU A 242 -3.95 16.43 -72.01
CA GLU A 242 -4.71 17.50 -72.64
C GLU A 242 -3.84 18.68 -73.14
N ALA A 243 -2.62 18.79 -72.67
CA ALA A 243 -1.68 19.87 -73.08
C ALA A 243 -0.79 19.51 -74.26
N LEU A 244 -0.88 18.28 -74.74
CA LEU A 244 -0.24 17.77 -75.98
C LEU A 244 -1.19 17.79 -77.13
#